data_12fcc36c7f606b1c5e250996e8c51ef3
#
_entry.id   12fcc36c7f606b1c5e250996e8c51ef3
#
_cell.length_a   1.000
_cell.length_b   1.000
_cell.length_c   1.000
_cell.angle_alpha   90.00
_cell.angle_beta   90.00
_cell.angle_gamma   90.00
#
_symmetry.space_group_name_H-M   'P 1'
#
loop_
_entity.id
_entity.type
_entity.pdbx_description
1 polymer ?
#
loop_
_entity_poly.entity_id
_entity_poly.type
_entity_poly.pdbx_seq_one_letter_code
_entity_poly.pdbx_strand_id
1 'polypeptide(L)'
;MMRGNSRLRIAIVLLAGLAATSILYAPPAYSKHKPKLTPTPTPIPTPSPTPAPVVKEWNFDQDKPNEIAQGWTAVEGDWVVISDPGAPSQPNGFGMESGRLLKSLTNALNYSALVVVSDPAEYANFTYEAQFKAKKGYFDCSGGLIFRYVDPKNYYLLAAGCPSDFFELYRISDGNPEVLKQTVVPIDPGVWYSIKVVTDGDHMSCYANDKMEFDVTDSKIKQGRIGLWAHDDSQPLFDNLKLTLPPSTSSESGTGSSEVPTGAGAPLSAPPPIPAEPATSGGAPPPMPH
;
A
#
# COMPACT_ATOMS: atom_id res chain seq x y z
N MET A 1 -24.57 34.73 57.85
CA MET A 1 -23.66 35.57 58.69
C MET A 1 -22.75 36.30 57.74
N MET A 2 -23.05 37.55 57.48
CA MET A 2 -22.32 38.74 57.97
C MET A 2 -20.93 38.83 57.30
N ARG A 3 -20.55 39.85 56.69
CA ARG A 3 -20.63 41.34 56.59
C ARG A 3 -19.39 41.69 55.72
N GLY A 4 -19.30 42.53 54.76
CA GLY A 4 -19.72 43.92 54.67
C GLY A 4 -18.55 44.88 54.79
N ASN A 5 -18.53 45.84 53.93
CA ASN A 5 -17.98 47.20 54.01
C ASN A 5 -16.93 47.47 52.88
N SER A 6 -17.19 48.26 51.88
CA SER A 6 -17.62 49.67 51.81
C SER A 6 -16.61 50.63 52.41
N ARG A 7 -16.04 51.53 51.64
CA ARG A 7 -15.85 53.00 51.82
C ARG A 7 -14.83 53.51 50.78
N LEU A 8 -15.12 54.41 49.94
CA LEU A 8 -15.60 55.74 49.91
C LEU A 8 -14.51 56.87 49.97
N ARG A 9 -14.51 57.69 48.94
CA ARG A 9 -14.13 59.15 48.91
C ARG A 9 -12.65 59.50 48.98
N ILE A 10 -12.14 60.46 48.21
CA ILE A 10 -12.38 61.91 48.27
C ILE A 10 -11.90 62.55 46.96
N ALA A 11 -12.70 63.49 46.48
CA ALA A 11 -12.34 64.48 45.46
C ALA A 11 -11.55 65.62 46.08
N ILE A 12 -10.58 66.15 45.34
CA ILE A 12 -10.05 67.48 45.59
C ILE A 12 -9.99 68.21 44.24
N VAL A 13 -10.76 69.28 44.19
CA VAL A 13 -10.75 70.35 43.18
C VAL A 13 -9.74 71.40 43.65
N LEU A 14 -8.85 71.82 42.79
CA LEU A 14 -8.10 73.08 42.95
C LEU A 14 -8.00 73.83 41.61
N LEU A 15 -8.68 74.96 41.56
CA LEU A 15 -8.62 76.02 40.56
C LEU A 15 -7.39 76.88 40.83
N ALA A 16 -6.65 77.23 39.76
CA ALA A 16 -5.91 78.50 39.54
C ALA A 16 -4.94 78.26 38.35
N GLY A 17 -4.82 79.05 37.36
CA GLY A 17 -4.85 80.42 37.10
C GLY A 17 -4.39 80.62 35.66
N LEU A 18 -5.05 81.48 34.90
CA LEU A 18 -4.71 81.83 33.52
C LEU A 18 -3.37 82.59 33.50
N ALA A 19 -2.46 82.14 32.60
CA ALA A 19 -1.42 83.03 32.03
C ALA A 19 -1.37 82.72 30.54
N ALA A 20 -1.87 83.63 29.73
CA ALA A 20 -1.82 83.63 28.29
C ALA A 20 -0.42 84.05 27.82
N THR A 21 0.36 83.12 27.32
CA THR A 21 1.55 83.33 26.53
C THR A 21 1.26 83.04 25.07
N SER A 22 1.17 84.06 24.24
CA SER A 22 1.00 83.93 22.78
C SER A 22 2.29 83.39 22.19
N ILE A 23 2.32 82.12 21.88
CA ILE A 23 3.40 81.49 21.09
C ILE A 23 2.99 81.59 19.63
N LEU A 24 3.79 82.40 18.86
CA LEU A 24 3.69 82.44 17.42
C LEU A 24 4.06 81.05 16.85
N TYR A 25 3.06 80.38 16.34
CA TYR A 25 3.24 79.10 15.68
C TYR A 25 3.59 79.30 14.22
N ALA A 26 4.87 79.11 13.87
CA ALA A 26 5.27 79.02 12.47
C ALA A 26 4.84 77.68 11.89
N PRO A 27 4.12 77.64 10.75
CA PRO A 27 3.74 76.41 10.15
C PRO A 27 4.98 75.59 9.72
N PRO A 28 5.01 74.31 9.93
CA PRO A 28 6.13 73.47 9.50
C PRO A 28 6.23 73.47 7.96
N ALA A 29 7.43 73.62 7.46
CA ALA A 29 7.72 73.58 6.02
C ALA A 29 7.31 72.17 5.49
N TYR A 30 6.34 72.15 4.59
CA TYR A 30 5.84 70.95 3.94
C TYR A 30 6.94 70.48 2.97
N SER A 31 7.71 69.50 3.41
CA SER A 31 8.67 68.77 2.57
C SER A 31 7.90 67.94 1.55
N LYS A 32 8.05 68.27 0.27
CA LYS A 32 7.50 67.47 -0.84
C LYS A 32 8.31 66.16 -1.03
N HIS A 33 8.30 65.29 -0.04
CA HIS A 33 8.78 63.94 -0.24
C HIS A 33 7.69 63.14 -0.95
N LYS A 34 7.92 62.78 -2.23
CA LYS A 34 7.09 61.82 -2.92
C LYS A 34 7.14 60.50 -2.12
N PRO A 35 5.98 59.88 -1.77
CA PRO A 35 5.98 58.58 -1.13
C PRO A 35 6.70 57.58 -2.03
N LYS A 36 7.75 56.93 -1.51
CA LYS A 36 8.42 55.84 -2.16
C LYS A 36 7.43 54.68 -2.21
N LEU A 37 6.93 54.32 -3.41
CA LEU A 37 6.05 53.19 -3.61
C LEU A 37 6.75 51.95 -3.08
N THR A 38 6.22 51.38 -2.00
CA THR A 38 6.64 50.08 -1.51
C THR A 38 6.21 49.04 -2.56
N PRO A 39 7.11 48.17 -3.05
CA PRO A 39 6.69 47.12 -3.99
C PRO A 39 5.60 46.27 -3.35
N THR A 40 4.51 46.09 -4.08
CA THR A 40 3.44 45.15 -3.68
C THR A 40 4.06 43.79 -3.51
N PRO A 41 3.86 43.06 -2.38
CA PRO A 41 4.41 41.74 -2.22
C PRO A 41 3.86 40.84 -3.33
N THR A 42 4.76 40.15 -4.03
CA THR A 42 4.39 39.14 -5.03
C THR A 42 3.57 38.09 -4.31
N PRO A 43 2.37 37.70 -4.82
CA PRO A 43 1.58 36.66 -4.19
C PRO A 43 2.40 35.37 -4.12
N ILE A 44 2.51 34.81 -2.92
CA ILE A 44 3.12 33.50 -2.70
C ILE A 44 2.26 32.48 -3.47
N PRO A 45 2.80 31.65 -4.36
CA PRO A 45 2.01 30.64 -5.06
C PRO A 45 1.34 29.74 -4.04
N THR A 46 0.02 29.63 -4.12
CA THR A 46 -0.74 28.66 -3.33
C THR A 46 -0.26 27.27 -3.70
N PRO A 47 0.14 26.42 -2.74
CA PRO A 47 0.55 25.06 -3.07
C PRO A 47 -0.59 24.33 -3.79
N SER A 48 -0.27 23.70 -4.91
CA SER A 48 -1.22 22.85 -5.63
C SER A 48 -1.70 21.73 -4.70
N PRO A 49 -2.99 21.38 -4.70
CA PRO A 49 -3.48 20.31 -3.85
C PRO A 49 -2.73 19.00 -4.18
N THR A 50 -2.20 18.34 -3.17
CA THR A 50 -1.60 17.00 -3.33
C THR A 50 -2.66 16.04 -3.83
N PRO A 51 -2.41 15.26 -4.89
CA PRO A 51 -3.35 14.26 -5.36
C PRO A 51 -3.73 13.29 -4.25
N ALA A 52 -4.98 12.86 -4.22
CA ALA A 52 -5.42 11.85 -3.26
C ALA A 52 -4.80 10.48 -3.59
N PRO A 53 -4.54 9.62 -2.60
CA PRO A 53 -4.09 8.25 -2.84
C PRO A 53 -5.16 7.47 -3.61
N VAL A 54 -4.72 6.53 -4.46
CA VAL A 54 -5.63 5.59 -5.12
C VAL A 54 -5.84 4.39 -4.20
N VAL A 55 -7.10 4.05 -3.94
CA VAL A 55 -7.47 2.93 -3.07
C VAL A 55 -8.27 1.91 -3.88
N LYS A 56 -7.90 0.63 -3.75
CA LYS A 56 -8.66 -0.53 -4.25
C LYS A 56 -9.04 -1.39 -3.05
N GLU A 57 -10.29 -1.85 -3.00
CA GLU A 57 -10.84 -2.62 -1.88
C GLU A 57 -11.59 -3.86 -2.39
N TRP A 58 -11.53 -4.96 -1.63
CA TRP A 58 -12.26 -6.20 -1.88
C TRP A 58 -12.81 -6.71 -0.55
N ASN A 59 -14.13 -6.80 -0.44
CA ASN A 59 -14.82 -7.30 0.75
C ASN A 59 -15.65 -8.58 0.49
N PHE A 60 -15.72 -9.03 -0.76
CA PHE A 60 -16.35 -10.28 -1.19
C PHE A 60 -17.85 -10.42 -0.92
N ASP A 61 -18.52 -9.41 -0.37
CA ASP A 61 -19.93 -9.46 0.04
C ASP A 61 -20.91 -9.64 -1.11
N GLN A 62 -20.53 -9.16 -2.29
CA GLN A 62 -21.35 -9.26 -3.50
C GLN A 62 -20.96 -10.47 -4.37
N ASP A 63 -19.92 -11.20 -3.99
CA ASP A 63 -19.48 -12.39 -4.70
C ASP A 63 -20.32 -13.61 -4.29
N LYS A 64 -20.43 -14.57 -5.20
CA LYS A 64 -21.23 -15.78 -4.95
C LYS A 64 -20.45 -16.79 -4.15
N PRO A 65 -21.02 -17.34 -3.06
CA PRO A 65 -20.43 -18.45 -2.33
C PRO A 65 -20.14 -19.67 -3.22
N ASN A 66 -19.04 -20.34 -2.95
CA ASN A 66 -18.51 -21.51 -3.65
C ASN A 66 -18.06 -21.23 -5.10
N GLU A 67 -17.87 -19.94 -5.45
CA GLU A 67 -17.22 -19.52 -6.69
C GLU A 67 -15.95 -18.73 -6.37
N ILE A 68 -15.02 -18.64 -7.32
CA ILE A 68 -13.88 -17.75 -7.16
C ILE A 68 -14.35 -16.29 -7.14
N ALA A 69 -13.76 -15.46 -6.30
CA ALA A 69 -14.12 -14.06 -6.19
C ALA A 69 -13.87 -13.30 -7.50
N GLN A 70 -14.73 -12.36 -7.83
CA GLN A 70 -14.61 -11.56 -9.04
C GLN A 70 -13.31 -10.74 -9.04
N GLY A 71 -12.58 -10.78 -10.14
CA GLY A 71 -11.29 -10.09 -10.28
C GLY A 71 -10.10 -10.82 -9.67
N TRP A 72 -10.27 -12.12 -9.32
CA TRP A 72 -9.22 -12.97 -8.81
C TRP A 72 -8.97 -14.17 -9.72
N THR A 73 -7.74 -14.65 -9.75
CA THR A 73 -7.32 -15.81 -10.54
C THR A 73 -6.55 -16.76 -9.64
N ALA A 74 -7.05 -17.98 -9.47
CA ALA A 74 -6.31 -19.03 -8.79
C ALA A 74 -5.10 -19.44 -9.63
N VAL A 75 -3.93 -19.42 -9.02
CA VAL A 75 -2.69 -19.94 -9.59
C VAL A 75 -2.53 -21.39 -9.18
N GLU A 76 -2.78 -21.69 -7.91
CA GLU A 76 -2.78 -23.02 -7.31
C GLU A 76 -3.84 -23.08 -6.20
N GLY A 77 -4.49 -24.24 -6.05
CA GLY A 77 -5.50 -24.48 -5.01
C GLY A 77 -6.90 -24.04 -5.39
N ASP A 78 -7.86 -24.48 -4.56
CA ASP A 78 -9.30 -24.24 -4.76
C ASP A 78 -9.76 -23.03 -3.92
N TRP A 79 -9.63 -21.85 -4.49
CA TRP A 79 -10.02 -20.60 -3.85
C TRP A 79 -11.48 -20.27 -4.15
N VAL A 80 -12.28 -20.06 -3.09
CA VAL A 80 -13.70 -19.75 -3.20
C VAL A 80 -14.14 -18.71 -2.18
N VAL A 81 -15.25 -18.07 -2.49
CA VAL A 81 -15.98 -17.24 -1.52
C VAL A 81 -16.74 -18.15 -0.57
N ILE A 82 -16.58 -17.93 0.73
CA ILE A 82 -17.15 -18.76 1.80
C ILE A 82 -18.07 -17.90 2.66
N SER A 83 -19.30 -18.36 2.88
CA SER A 83 -20.19 -17.70 3.83
C SER A 83 -19.66 -17.82 5.25
N ASP A 84 -19.36 -16.71 5.86
CA ASP A 84 -18.90 -16.60 7.25
C ASP A 84 -19.65 -15.48 7.97
N PRO A 85 -20.69 -15.78 8.76
CA PRO A 85 -21.42 -14.78 9.54
C PRO A 85 -20.56 -14.00 10.54
N GLY A 86 -19.33 -14.48 10.79
CA GLY A 86 -18.35 -13.80 11.62
C GLY A 86 -17.31 -13.00 10.84
N ALA A 87 -17.46 -12.87 9.53
CA ALA A 87 -16.56 -12.03 8.71
C ALA A 87 -16.71 -10.55 9.09
N PRO A 88 -15.64 -9.76 9.06
CA PRO A 88 -15.68 -8.34 9.44
C PRO A 88 -16.65 -7.50 8.62
N SER A 89 -16.75 -7.73 7.31
CA SER A 89 -17.69 -7.03 6.44
C SER A 89 -18.97 -7.81 6.14
N GLN A 90 -19.12 -9.04 6.57
CA GLN A 90 -20.29 -9.92 6.37
C GLN A 90 -21.03 -9.78 5.01
N PRO A 91 -21.58 -10.87 4.44
CA PRO A 91 -21.65 -12.20 5.04
C PRO A 91 -20.54 -13.16 4.61
N ASN A 92 -19.57 -12.73 3.86
CA ASN A 92 -18.63 -13.61 3.17
C ASN A 92 -17.17 -13.32 3.54
N GLY A 93 -16.32 -14.32 3.34
CA GLY A 93 -14.88 -14.21 3.27
C GLY A 93 -14.36 -14.94 2.03
N PHE A 94 -13.10 -14.74 1.68
CA PHE A 94 -12.46 -15.40 0.55
C PHE A 94 -11.32 -16.29 1.06
N GLY A 95 -11.33 -17.57 0.69
CA GLY A 95 -10.32 -18.48 1.20
C GLY A 95 -10.39 -19.88 0.57
N MET A 96 -9.83 -20.84 1.28
CA MET A 96 -9.78 -22.23 0.87
C MET A 96 -10.95 -23.03 1.48
N GLU A 97 -11.75 -23.65 0.64
CA GLU A 97 -12.90 -24.48 1.10
C GLU A 97 -12.45 -25.82 1.67
N SER A 98 -11.48 -26.46 1.03
CA SER A 98 -10.95 -27.74 1.48
C SER A 98 -9.47 -27.63 1.82
N GLY A 99 -9.10 -28.05 3.03
CA GLY A 99 -7.70 -28.15 3.43
C GLY A 99 -6.93 -29.27 2.72
N ARG A 100 -7.38 -29.71 1.55
CA ARG A 100 -6.70 -30.75 0.78
C ARG A 100 -5.89 -30.12 -0.33
N LEU A 101 -4.68 -29.70 0.00
CA LEU A 101 -3.73 -29.27 -1.02
C LEU A 101 -3.05 -30.47 -1.66
N LEU A 102 -3.06 -30.47 -2.98
CA LEU A 102 -2.15 -31.30 -3.75
C LEU A 102 -0.77 -30.67 -3.64
N LYS A 103 0.27 -31.51 -3.65
CA LYS A 103 1.65 -30.99 -3.70
C LYS A 103 1.77 -29.98 -4.83
N SER A 104 2.19 -28.77 -4.50
CA SER A 104 2.48 -27.75 -5.50
C SER A 104 3.56 -28.25 -6.46
N LEU A 105 3.30 -28.11 -7.75
CA LEU A 105 4.24 -28.50 -8.81
C LEU A 105 5.14 -27.34 -9.24
N THR A 106 4.76 -26.09 -8.90
CA THR A 106 5.40 -24.88 -9.43
C THR A 106 6.15 -24.08 -8.37
N ASN A 107 5.95 -24.41 -7.08
CA ASN A 107 6.41 -23.61 -5.96
C ASN A 107 7.21 -24.45 -4.96
N ALA A 108 8.29 -23.89 -4.45
CA ALA A 108 9.23 -24.56 -3.56
C ALA A 108 8.68 -24.73 -2.13
N LEU A 109 7.69 -23.92 -1.74
CA LEU A 109 6.89 -24.16 -0.54
C LEU A 109 5.88 -25.24 -0.87
N ASN A 110 6.29 -26.51 -0.84
CA ASN A 110 5.43 -27.65 -1.10
C ASN A 110 4.08 -27.49 -0.36
N TYR A 111 2.98 -27.92 -0.99
CA TYR A 111 1.63 -27.81 -0.42
C TYR A 111 1.14 -26.38 -0.22
N SER A 112 1.40 -25.49 -1.16
CA SER A 112 0.91 -24.11 -1.15
C SER A 112 -0.22 -23.90 -2.14
N ALA A 113 -1.15 -23.03 -1.79
CA ALA A 113 -2.17 -22.47 -2.68
C ALA A 113 -1.94 -20.99 -2.86
N LEU A 114 -2.06 -20.51 -4.10
CA LEU A 114 -1.86 -19.12 -4.45
C LEU A 114 -3.02 -18.61 -5.30
N VAL A 115 -3.50 -17.43 -4.98
CA VAL A 115 -4.45 -16.67 -5.78
C VAL A 115 -3.95 -15.25 -5.94
N VAL A 116 -4.09 -14.69 -7.11
CA VAL A 116 -3.66 -13.31 -7.39
C VAL A 116 -4.80 -12.51 -8.00
N VAL A 117 -4.73 -11.19 -7.86
CA VAL A 117 -5.64 -10.28 -8.58
C VAL A 117 -5.47 -10.47 -10.08
N SER A 118 -6.60 -10.59 -10.80
CA SER A 118 -6.60 -10.80 -12.25
C SER A 118 -6.09 -9.59 -13.04
N ASP A 119 -6.25 -8.37 -12.46
CA ASP A 119 -5.71 -7.13 -13.03
C ASP A 119 -4.19 -7.29 -13.22
N PRO A 120 -3.65 -7.13 -14.44
CA PRO A 120 -2.22 -7.25 -14.71
C PRO A 120 -1.39 -6.09 -14.16
N ALA A 121 -2.00 -5.11 -13.50
CA ALA A 121 -1.28 -3.99 -12.92
C ALA A 121 -0.22 -4.44 -11.90
N GLU A 122 0.96 -3.88 -12.04
CA GLU A 122 2.09 -4.13 -11.15
C GLU A 122 2.31 -2.95 -10.22
N TYR A 123 2.60 -3.25 -8.97
CA TYR A 123 2.75 -2.27 -7.90
C TYR A 123 4.14 -2.36 -7.29
N ALA A 124 4.81 -1.21 -7.15
CA ALA A 124 6.12 -1.10 -6.51
C ALA A 124 6.00 -0.60 -5.07
N ASN A 125 5.35 0.57 -4.90
CA ASN A 125 5.15 1.22 -3.61
C ASN A 125 3.66 1.23 -3.28
N PHE A 126 3.31 0.72 -2.10
CA PHE A 126 1.92 0.57 -1.68
C PHE A 126 1.82 0.22 -0.19
N THR A 127 0.61 0.39 0.34
CA THR A 127 0.15 -0.32 1.53
C THR A 127 -0.82 -1.40 1.10
N TYR A 128 -0.59 -2.65 1.47
CA TYR A 128 -1.49 -3.77 1.24
C TYR A 128 -1.84 -4.42 2.57
N GLU A 129 -3.13 -4.48 2.88
CA GLU A 129 -3.65 -5.00 4.14
C GLU A 129 -4.85 -5.91 3.90
N ALA A 130 -5.08 -6.82 4.82
CA ALA A 130 -6.26 -7.67 4.87
C ALA A 130 -6.62 -8.03 6.30
N GLN A 131 -7.91 -8.29 6.53
CA GLN A 131 -8.33 -9.09 7.67
C GLN A 131 -8.09 -10.56 7.34
N PHE A 132 -7.46 -11.27 8.25
CA PHE A 132 -7.06 -12.67 8.12
C PHE A 132 -7.57 -13.47 9.31
N LYS A 133 -8.15 -14.64 9.04
CA LYS A 133 -8.55 -15.62 10.06
C LYS A 133 -7.96 -16.98 9.73
N ALA A 134 -7.08 -17.47 10.59
CA ALA A 134 -6.59 -18.83 10.53
C ALA A 134 -7.72 -19.80 10.93
N LYS A 135 -8.14 -20.68 10.02
CA LYS A 135 -8.98 -21.82 10.38
C LYS A 135 -8.08 -23.04 10.52
N LYS A 136 -8.28 -23.78 11.59
CA LYS A 136 -7.49 -24.96 11.90
C LYS A 136 -7.72 -26.04 10.85
N GLY A 137 -6.68 -26.37 10.08
CA GLY A 137 -6.57 -27.63 9.37
C GLY A 137 -6.21 -28.78 10.32
N TYR A 138 -5.88 -29.92 9.77
CA TYR A 138 -5.44 -31.07 10.57
C TYR A 138 -3.99 -30.88 11.06
N PHE A 139 -3.12 -30.34 10.21
CA PHE A 139 -1.70 -30.15 10.47
C PHE A 139 -1.30 -28.67 10.58
N ASP A 140 -1.95 -27.78 9.86
CA ASP A 140 -1.57 -26.38 9.73
C ASP A 140 -2.78 -25.45 9.87
N CYS A 141 -2.52 -24.17 10.07
CA CYS A 141 -3.52 -23.10 10.17
C CYS A 141 -2.87 -21.77 9.78
N SER A 142 -2.38 -21.68 8.57
CA SER A 142 -1.63 -20.53 8.08
C SER A 142 -2.23 -19.91 6.83
N GLY A 143 -1.94 -18.62 6.65
CA GLY A 143 -2.27 -17.87 5.47
C GLY A 143 -1.39 -16.65 5.35
N GLY A 144 -1.51 -15.90 4.26
CA GLY A 144 -0.63 -14.75 4.07
C GLY A 144 -0.96 -13.88 2.88
N LEU A 145 -0.23 -12.78 2.79
CA LEU A 145 -0.29 -11.82 1.71
C LEU A 145 0.87 -12.05 0.73
N ILE A 146 0.54 -12.27 -0.54
CA ILE A 146 1.51 -12.25 -1.63
C ILE A 146 1.60 -10.83 -2.18
N PHE A 147 2.80 -10.37 -2.45
CA PHE A 147 3.01 -9.07 -3.07
C PHE A 147 4.25 -9.06 -3.96
N ARG A 148 4.29 -8.09 -4.88
CA ARG A 148 5.27 -8.04 -5.96
C ARG A 148 5.37 -9.39 -6.69
N TYR A 149 4.22 -10.00 -6.92
CA TYR A 149 4.13 -11.29 -7.60
C TYR A 149 4.42 -11.11 -9.09
N VAL A 150 5.47 -11.75 -9.57
CA VAL A 150 5.86 -11.81 -10.98
C VAL A 150 5.32 -13.10 -11.62
N ASP A 151 5.61 -14.23 -10.97
CA ASP A 151 5.18 -15.57 -11.37
C ASP A 151 5.20 -16.51 -10.15
N PRO A 152 4.79 -17.81 -10.28
CA PRO A 152 4.73 -18.74 -9.15
C PRO A 152 6.10 -19.03 -8.47
N LYS A 153 7.19 -18.58 -9.03
CA LYS A 153 8.55 -18.79 -8.51
C LYS A 153 9.21 -17.51 -8.01
N ASN A 154 8.58 -16.34 -8.22
CA ASN A 154 9.18 -15.04 -7.93
C ASN A 154 8.15 -14.10 -7.31
N TYR A 155 8.18 -13.95 -5.98
CA TYR A 155 7.29 -13.07 -5.19
C TYR A 155 7.79 -12.90 -3.75
N TYR A 156 7.20 -11.96 -3.01
CA TYR A 156 7.29 -11.91 -1.56
C TYR A 156 6.01 -12.45 -0.92
N LEU A 157 6.16 -13.04 0.27
CA LEU A 157 5.08 -13.60 1.07
C LEU A 157 5.22 -13.15 2.52
N LEU A 158 4.22 -12.43 3.02
CA LEU A 158 4.05 -12.19 4.45
C LEU A 158 3.09 -13.27 4.97
N ALA A 159 3.63 -14.26 5.67
CA ALA A 159 2.91 -15.41 6.20
C ALA A 159 2.67 -15.29 7.70
N ALA A 160 1.51 -15.73 8.16
CA ALA A 160 1.13 -15.80 9.56
C ALA A 160 0.38 -17.10 9.85
N GLY A 161 0.57 -17.67 11.03
CA GLY A 161 -0.17 -18.88 11.38
C GLY A 161 0.20 -19.52 12.71
N CYS A 162 -0.56 -20.56 13.03
CA CYS A 162 -0.36 -21.45 14.14
C CYS A 162 0.06 -22.85 13.62
N PRO A 163 0.52 -23.79 14.44
CA PRO A 163 0.60 -23.73 15.89
C PRO A 163 1.84 -23.02 16.47
N SER A 164 2.75 -22.53 15.64
CA SER A 164 4.02 -21.95 16.11
C SER A 164 3.95 -20.44 16.31
N ASP A 165 2.76 -19.83 16.15
CA ASP A 165 2.56 -18.38 16.29
C ASP A 165 3.54 -17.57 15.44
N PHE A 166 3.84 -18.06 14.24
CA PHE A 166 4.81 -17.43 13.37
C PHE A 166 4.23 -16.23 12.60
N PHE A 167 5.08 -15.25 12.40
CA PHE A 167 4.86 -14.11 11.52
C PHE A 167 6.15 -13.87 10.76
N GLU A 168 6.15 -14.18 9.45
CA GLU A 168 7.36 -14.32 8.67
C GLU A 168 7.26 -13.64 7.32
N LEU A 169 8.33 -12.96 6.91
CA LEU A 169 8.50 -12.44 5.56
C LEU A 169 9.45 -13.33 4.78
N TYR A 170 8.94 -13.90 3.70
CA TYR A 170 9.71 -14.68 2.74
C TYR A 170 9.96 -13.91 1.46
N ARG A 171 11.08 -14.17 0.84
CA ARG A 171 11.31 -13.98 -0.58
C ARG A 171 11.35 -15.34 -1.26
N ILE A 172 10.53 -15.53 -2.27
CA ILE A 172 10.60 -16.66 -3.19
C ILE A 172 11.31 -16.17 -4.45
N SER A 173 12.46 -16.77 -4.80
CA SER A 173 13.25 -16.42 -5.96
C SER A 173 13.66 -17.69 -6.69
N ASP A 174 13.33 -17.79 -7.98
CA ASP A 174 13.51 -18.98 -8.80
C ASP A 174 12.90 -20.24 -8.15
N GLY A 175 11.83 -20.07 -7.39
CA GLY A 175 11.13 -21.11 -6.65
C GLY A 175 11.76 -21.45 -5.30
N ASN A 176 12.84 -20.83 -4.89
CA ASN A 176 13.51 -21.10 -3.61
C ASN A 176 13.06 -20.08 -2.54
N PRO A 177 12.46 -20.54 -1.41
CA PRO A 177 12.08 -19.68 -0.33
C PRO A 177 13.28 -19.29 0.55
N GLU A 178 13.33 -18.02 0.93
CA GLU A 178 14.28 -17.49 1.89
C GLU A 178 13.52 -16.66 2.92
N VAL A 179 13.68 -16.98 4.21
CA VAL A 179 13.14 -16.17 5.30
C VAL A 179 13.99 -14.92 5.45
N LEU A 180 13.42 -13.77 5.14
CA LEU A 180 14.09 -12.47 5.29
C LEU A 180 14.03 -11.98 6.75
N LYS A 181 12.88 -12.21 7.40
CA LYS A 181 12.66 -11.84 8.79
C LYS A 181 11.51 -12.65 9.37
N GLN A 182 11.59 -12.92 10.68
CA GLN A 182 10.55 -13.62 11.44
C GLN A 182 10.41 -13.07 12.85
N THR A 183 9.22 -13.22 13.41
CA THR A 183 8.90 -12.97 14.82
C THR A 183 7.75 -13.86 15.26
N VAL A 184 7.45 -13.84 16.55
CA VAL A 184 6.30 -14.56 17.13
C VAL A 184 5.16 -13.58 17.31
N VAL A 185 4.00 -13.89 16.72
CA VAL A 185 2.74 -13.18 16.90
C VAL A 185 1.68 -14.23 17.24
N PRO A 186 1.08 -14.18 18.45
CA PRO A 186 0.05 -15.13 18.82
C PRO A 186 -1.11 -15.13 17.83
N ILE A 187 -1.39 -16.29 17.22
CA ILE A 187 -2.45 -16.49 16.24
C ILE A 187 -3.37 -17.61 16.71
N ASP A 188 -4.51 -17.23 17.27
CA ASP A 188 -5.54 -18.15 17.69
C ASP A 188 -6.43 -18.58 16.51
N PRO A 189 -6.65 -19.87 16.27
CA PRO A 189 -7.57 -20.32 15.22
C PRO A 189 -8.98 -19.76 15.41
N GLY A 190 -9.59 -19.29 14.33
CA GLY A 190 -10.93 -18.74 14.32
C GLY A 190 -11.04 -17.27 14.74
N VAL A 191 -9.95 -16.62 15.09
CA VAL A 191 -9.89 -15.19 15.41
C VAL A 191 -9.44 -14.40 14.19
N TRP A 192 -10.06 -13.22 13.97
CA TRP A 192 -9.67 -12.30 12.92
C TRP A 192 -8.52 -11.40 13.38
N TYR A 193 -7.49 -11.28 12.54
CA TYR A 193 -6.32 -10.42 12.70
C TYR A 193 -6.18 -9.50 11.50
N SER A 194 -5.66 -8.30 11.71
CA SER A 194 -5.18 -7.46 10.61
C SER A 194 -3.73 -7.80 10.31
N ILE A 195 -3.42 -8.09 9.05
CA ILE A 195 -2.06 -8.24 8.55
C ILE A 195 -1.81 -7.24 7.44
N LYS A 196 -0.64 -6.60 7.45
CA LYS A 196 -0.35 -5.48 6.56
C LYS A 196 1.12 -5.41 6.19
N VAL A 197 1.39 -5.06 4.94
CA VAL A 197 2.73 -4.69 4.46
C VAL A 197 2.68 -3.30 3.84
N VAL A 198 3.68 -2.49 4.17
CA VAL A 198 3.95 -1.19 3.54
C VAL A 198 5.25 -1.30 2.79
N THR A 199 5.25 -0.97 1.51
CA THR A 199 6.44 -0.98 0.66
C THR A 199 6.78 0.42 0.20
N ASP A 200 8.05 0.82 0.38
CA ASP A 200 8.61 2.08 -0.11
C ASP A 200 10.03 1.83 -0.64
N GLY A 201 10.18 1.84 -1.96
CA GLY A 201 11.41 1.39 -2.60
C GLY A 201 11.76 -0.05 -2.22
N ASP A 202 12.89 -0.21 -1.59
CA ASP A 202 13.40 -1.51 -1.12
C ASP A 202 12.98 -1.85 0.33
N HIS A 203 12.37 -0.90 1.03
CA HIS A 203 11.88 -1.09 2.39
C HIS A 203 10.52 -1.75 2.42
N MET A 204 10.34 -2.67 3.35
CA MET A 204 9.12 -3.43 3.58
C MET A 204 8.84 -3.48 5.08
N SER A 205 7.85 -2.74 5.56
CA SER A 205 7.42 -2.75 6.95
C SER A 205 6.19 -3.66 7.11
N CYS A 206 6.25 -4.61 8.03
CA CYS A 206 5.23 -5.63 8.25
C CYS A 206 4.54 -5.44 9.59
N TYR A 207 3.21 -5.55 9.58
CA TYR A 207 2.35 -5.23 10.73
C TYR A 207 1.36 -6.35 11.00
N ALA A 208 1.13 -6.63 12.28
CA ALA A 208 0.03 -7.44 12.79
C ALA A 208 -0.80 -6.61 13.78
N ASN A 209 -2.13 -6.56 13.59
CA ASN A 209 -3.04 -5.74 14.40
C ASN A 209 -2.54 -4.29 14.57
N ASP A 210 -2.14 -3.66 13.47
CA ASP A 210 -1.59 -2.30 13.38
C ASP A 210 -0.27 -2.05 14.14
N LYS A 211 0.26 -3.04 14.82
CA LYS A 211 1.58 -2.98 15.43
C LYS A 211 2.64 -3.39 14.40
N MET A 212 3.65 -2.54 14.19
CA MET A 212 4.80 -2.92 13.38
C MET A 212 5.61 -4.01 14.10
N GLU A 213 5.71 -5.17 13.48
CA GLU A 213 6.44 -6.30 14.02
C GLU A 213 7.90 -6.29 13.56
N PHE A 214 8.13 -5.93 12.31
CA PHE A 214 9.49 -5.76 11.80
C PHE A 214 9.51 -4.96 10.49
N ASP A 215 10.70 -4.55 10.13
CA ASP A 215 11.04 -3.84 8.91
C ASP A 215 12.24 -4.53 8.26
N VAL A 216 12.25 -4.60 6.93
CA VAL A 216 13.26 -5.31 6.14
C VAL A 216 13.60 -4.50 4.91
N THR A 217 14.85 -4.55 4.47
CA THR A 217 15.31 -4.00 3.19
C THR A 217 15.71 -5.15 2.27
N ASP A 218 15.03 -5.26 1.13
CA ASP A 218 15.38 -6.21 0.07
C ASP A 218 15.01 -5.64 -1.30
N SER A 219 15.94 -5.74 -2.23
CA SER A 219 15.84 -5.10 -3.55
C SER A 219 15.62 -6.07 -4.71
N LYS A 220 15.41 -7.34 -4.42
CA LYS A 220 15.43 -8.40 -5.45
C LYS A 220 14.26 -8.31 -6.42
N ILE A 221 13.04 -8.10 -5.90
CA ILE A 221 11.83 -7.95 -6.71
C ILE A 221 11.26 -6.55 -6.47
N LYS A 222 11.17 -5.75 -7.52
CA LYS A 222 10.84 -4.31 -7.39
C LYS A 222 9.34 -4.03 -7.48
N GLN A 223 8.62 -4.81 -8.27
CA GLN A 223 7.19 -4.62 -8.54
C GLN A 223 6.52 -5.93 -8.95
N GLY A 224 5.21 -5.99 -8.92
CA GLY A 224 4.40 -7.11 -9.35
C GLY A 224 2.99 -7.01 -8.79
N ARG A 225 2.18 -8.04 -9.01
CA ARG A 225 0.78 -8.11 -8.54
C ARG A 225 0.72 -8.41 -7.05
N ILE A 226 -0.48 -8.30 -6.51
CA ILE A 226 -0.80 -8.72 -5.14
C ILE A 226 -1.63 -10.01 -5.17
N GLY A 227 -1.66 -10.74 -4.05
CA GLY A 227 -2.39 -11.98 -3.93
C GLY A 227 -2.50 -12.47 -2.50
N LEU A 228 -3.03 -13.68 -2.36
CA LEU A 228 -3.20 -14.38 -1.10
C LEU A 228 -2.55 -15.77 -1.17
N TRP A 229 -2.21 -16.29 -0.02
CA TRP A 229 -1.53 -17.57 0.13
C TRP A 229 -2.16 -18.41 1.26
N ALA A 230 -2.15 -19.70 1.07
CA ALA A 230 -2.45 -20.71 2.08
C ALA A 230 -1.44 -21.86 2.01
N HIS A 231 -1.21 -22.53 3.11
CA HIS A 231 -0.26 -23.64 3.19
C HIS A 231 -0.92 -24.92 3.70
N ASP A 232 -0.47 -26.05 3.15
CA ASP A 232 -0.88 -27.40 3.52
C ASP A 232 -2.41 -27.59 3.58
N ASP A 233 -2.94 -28.09 4.67
CA ASP A 233 -4.38 -28.31 4.90
C ASP A 233 -5.06 -27.11 5.58
N SER A 234 -4.39 -25.96 5.59
CA SER A 234 -4.95 -24.71 6.11
C SER A 234 -6.17 -24.26 5.32
N GLN A 235 -7.12 -23.69 6.03
CA GLN A 235 -8.32 -23.07 5.47
C GLN A 235 -8.39 -21.60 5.91
N PRO A 236 -7.43 -20.76 5.52
CA PRO A 236 -7.49 -19.34 5.88
C PRO A 236 -8.70 -18.68 5.22
N LEU A 237 -9.27 -17.70 5.91
CA LEU A 237 -10.24 -16.76 5.35
C LEU A 237 -9.63 -15.38 5.36
N PHE A 238 -9.94 -14.63 4.32
CA PHE A 238 -9.55 -13.24 4.16
C PHE A 238 -10.78 -12.38 3.89
N ASP A 239 -10.73 -11.15 4.38
CA ASP A 239 -11.78 -10.15 4.18
C ASP A 239 -11.17 -8.75 4.23
N ASN A 240 -11.93 -7.75 3.78
CA ASN A 240 -11.55 -6.33 3.81
C ASN A 240 -10.12 -6.08 3.29
N LEU A 241 -9.80 -6.69 2.13
CA LEU A 241 -8.53 -6.41 1.50
C LEU A 241 -8.49 -4.99 0.99
N LYS A 242 -7.36 -4.33 1.21
CA LYS A 242 -7.16 -2.96 0.78
C LYS A 242 -5.77 -2.72 0.25
N LEU A 243 -5.70 -2.18 -0.95
CA LEU A 243 -4.48 -1.72 -1.58
C LEU A 243 -4.53 -0.20 -1.71
N THR A 244 -3.62 0.49 -1.04
CA THR A 244 -3.47 1.95 -1.12
C THR A 244 -2.19 2.29 -1.84
N LEU A 245 -2.30 3.03 -2.95
CA LEU A 245 -1.15 3.50 -3.71
C LEU A 245 -0.82 4.94 -3.29
N PRO A 246 0.46 5.31 -3.23
CA PRO A 246 0.85 6.68 -2.96
C PRO A 246 0.26 7.63 -4.02
N PRO A 247 0.06 8.90 -3.69
CA PRO A 247 -0.33 9.89 -4.67
C PRO A 247 0.64 9.89 -5.85
N SER A 248 0.11 9.88 -7.08
CA SER A 248 0.96 10.04 -8.25
C SER A 248 1.57 11.44 -8.24
N THR A 249 2.86 11.52 -7.94
CA THR A 249 3.63 12.74 -8.24
C THR A 249 3.73 12.82 -9.76
N SER A 250 2.86 13.61 -10.39
CA SER A 250 3.13 14.06 -11.75
C SER A 250 4.42 14.87 -11.68
N SER A 251 5.53 14.26 -12.09
CA SER A 251 6.70 15.04 -12.46
C SER A 251 6.25 15.90 -13.65
N GLU A 252 5.98 17.18 -13.41
CA GLU A 252 5.98 18.16 -14.48
C GLU A 252 7.37 18.10 -15.12
N SER A 253 7.51 17.30 -16.16
CA SER A 253 8.60 17.46 -17.11
C SER A 253 8.38 18.81 -17.75
N GLY A 254 9.16 19.80 -17.27
CA GLY A 254 9.21 21.12 -17.86
C GLY A 254 9.37 21.00 -19.36
N THR A 255 8.38 21.52 -20.05
CA THR A 255 8.38 21.69 -21.49
C THR A 255 9.49 22.71 -21.83
N GLY A 256 10.71 22.18 -21.97
CA GLY A 256 11.75 22.87 -22.69
C GLY A 256 11.34 22.91 -24.15
N SER A 257 10.87 24.05 -24.59
CA SER A 257 10.72 24.39 -26.00
C SER A 257 12.06 24.16 -26.70
N SER A 258 12.17 23.10 -27.50
CA SER A 258 13.25 22.97 -28.48
C SER A 258 12.63 22.89 -29.86
N GLU A 259 13.06 23.84 -30.65
CA GLU A 259 12.77 24.04 -32.07
C GLU A 259 12.89 22.76 -32.88
N VAL A 260 11.94 22.62 -33.81
CA VAL A 260 11.89 21.57 -34.84
C VAL A 260 12.96 21.91 -35.91
N PRO A 261 13.90 21.03 -36.21
CA PRO A 261 14.61 21.10 -37.49
C PRO A 261 13.84 20.24 -38.49
N THR A 262 13.31 20.89 -39.49
CA THR A 262 12.80 20.29 -40.71
C THR A 262 13.95 19.63 -41.48
N GLY A 263 13.93 18.31 -41.61
CA GLY A 263 14.88 17.57 -42.42
C GLY A 263 14.21 16.32 -43.01
N ALA A 264 14.18 16.30 -44.34
CA ALA A 264 13.50 15.32 -45.18
C ALA A 264 14.04 13.91 -45.08
N GLY A 265 13.16 13.00 -45.15
CA GLY A 265 13.05 11.66 -45.66
C GLY A 265 14.26 10.73 -45.91
N ALA A 266 14.12 9.51 -45.36
CA ALA A 266 14.49 8.27 -46.05
C ALA A 266 13.68 7.11 -45.46
N PRO A 267 13.24 6.09 -46.24
CA PRO A 267 12.35 5.03 -45.76
C PRO A 267 13.11 3.99 -44.96
N LEU A 268 12.48 3.56 -43.85
CA LEU A 268 12.97 2.47 -43.01
C LEU A 268 12.88 1.14 -43.73
N SER A 269 14.00 0.46 -43.85
CA SER A 269 14.10 -0.92 -44.33
C SER A 269 13.57 -1.91 -43.31
N ALA A 270 12.84 -2.92 -43.79
CA ALA A 270 12.23 -3.98 -42.99
C ALA A 270 13.29 -4.84 -42.24
N PRO A 271 12.96 -5.41 -41.08
CA PRO A 271 13.83 -6.31 -40.34
C PRO A 271 14.02 -7.65 -41.07
N PRO A 272 15.17 -8.32 -40.89
CA PRO A 272 15.45 -9.61 -41.55
C PRO A 272 14.60 -10.74 -40.93
N PRO A 273 14.30 -11.82 -41.70
CA PRO A 273 13.49 -12.93 -41.21
C PRO A 273 14.27 -13.79 -40.19
N ILE A 274 13.50 -14.29 -39.21
CA ILE A 274 14.00 -15.20 -38.16
C ILE A 274 14.37 -16.54 -38.78
N PRO A 275 15.52 -17.15 -38.45
CA PRO A 275 15.88 -18.48 -38.90
C PRO A 275 14.96 -19.55 -38.29
N ALA A 276 14.48 -20.49 -39.10
CA ALA A 276 13.69 -21.63 -38.66
C ALA A 276 14.54 -22.59 -37.82
N GLU A 277 14.02 -23.03 -36.69
CA GLU A 277 14.60 -24.09 -35.87
C GLU A 277 14.63 -25.42 -36.61
N PRO A 278 15.68 -26.24 -36.46
CA PRO A 278 15.73 -27.57 -37.03
C PRO A 278 14.84 -28.55 -36.27
N ALA A 279 14.01 -29.28 -36.99
CA ALA A 279 13.15 -30.34 -36.47
C ALA A 279 13.97 -31.43 -35.78
N THR A 280 13.77 -31.63 -34.48
CA THR A 280 14.32 -32.79 -33.75
C THR A 280 13.48 -34.02 -34.05
N SER A 281 14.12 -35.02 -34.66
CA SER A 281 13.60 -36.34 -34.93
C SER A 281 13.23 -37.07 -33.63
N GLY A 282 12.02 -37.63 -33.62
CA GLY A 282 11.53 -38.45 -32.51
C GLY A 282 12.34 -39.73 -32.31
N GLY A 283 12.86 -39.87 -31.11
CA GLY A 283 13.34 -41.13 -30.56
C GLY A 283 12.28 -41.78 -29.69
N ALA A 284 11.97 -43.05 -29.98
CA ALA A 284 11.03 -43.86 -29.22
C ALA A 284 11.51 -44.11 -27.77
N PRO A 285 10.62 -44.18 -26.77
CA PRO A 285 11.01 -44.48 -25.39
C PRO A 285 11.45 -45.93 -25.22
N PRO A 286 12.39 -46.21 -24.28
CA PRO A 286 12.83 -47.56 -23.99
C PRO A 286 11.75 -48.36 -23.23
N PRO A 287 11.72 -49.72 -23.35
CA PRO A 287 10.71 -50.56 -22.65
C PRO A 287 11.02 -50.69 -21.16
N MET A 288 9.96 -50.75 -20.36
CA MET A 288 10.01 -50.94 -18.91
C MET A 288 10.45 -52.36 -18.56
N PRO A 289 11.24 -52.57 -17.48
CA PRO A 289 11.54 -53.88 -16.95
C PRO A 289 10.36 -54.46 -16.16
N HIS A 290 10.23 -55.78 -16.26
CA HIS A 290 9.22 -56.63 -15.60
C HIS A 290 9.38 -56.68 -14.09
#